data_d7ee00b53a19241d061f4818d4b30190
#
_entry.id   d7ee00b53a19241d061f4818d4b30190
#
_cell.length_a   1.000
_cell.length_b   1.000
_cell.length_c   1.000
_cell.angle_alpha   90.00
_cell.angle_beta   90.00
_cell.angle_gamma   90.00
#
_symmetry.space_group_name_H-M   'P 1'
#
loop_
_entity.id
_entity.type
_entity.pdbx_description
1 polymer ?
#
loop_
_entity_poly.entity_id
_entity_poly.type
_entity_poly.pdbx_seq_one_letter_code
_entity_poly.pdbx_strand_id
1 'polypeptide(L)'
;MNNKLTVNVDKTKLMLFTPRSVHNMPIVQYNGVVIEWVKTIKYLGITIDENLTFVPHVNEVTKKLSQLSGVFYSIKYLVPRTTLLNIFYSLVYGTLIQNIIIWGGNSEVHIRGIRVRLNNILRSIMNVKVGDLDTNDLYNALDILKYYDIYKLFLLKLVHFCLYQRPDVFQEHFFHLMPNDRYPTRNNKIKLPQIRLNIEKQSTNFNCCKVINEFEN
;
A
#
# COMPACT_ATOMS: atom_id res chain seq x y z
N MET A 1 10.66 34.31 -10.34
CA MET A 1 11.62 33.53 -11.18
C MET A 1 10.83 32.48 -11.93
N ASN A 2 10.72 32.56 -13.23
CA ASN A 2 10.05 31.53 -14.01
C ASN A 2 10.98 30.32 -14.13
N ASN A 3 10.58 29.19 -13.53
CA ASN A 3 11.25 27.92 -13.77
C ASN A 3 11.15 27.61 -15.27
N LYS A 4 12.30 27.54 -15.96
CA LYS A 4 12.38 27.20 -17.40
C LYS A 4 12.08 25.70 -17.63
N LEU A 5 11.01 25.18 -17.02
CA LEU A 5 10.56 23.79 -17.19
C LEU A 5 9.58 23.72 -18.37
N THR A 6 9.84 22.83 -19.28
CA THR A 6 8.94 22.52 -20.41
C THR A 6 8.19 21.24 -20.11
N VAL A 7 6.90 21.20 -20.48
CA VAL A 7 6.08 19.99 -20.37
C VAL A 7 6.54 18.96 -21.39
N ASN A 8 6.88 17.76 -20.93
CA ASN A 8 7.14 16.62 -21.81
C ASN A 8 5.80 15.99 -22.21
N VAL A 9 5.32 16.28 -23.40
CA VAL A 9 4.01 15.87 -23.91
C VAL A 9 3.91 14.34 -24.04
N ASP A 10 4.99 13.65 -24.44
CA ASP A 10 5.00 12.20 -24.62
C ASP A 10 4.78 11.45 -23.30
N LYS A 11 5.22 12.05 -22.19
CA LYS A 11 5.05 11.52 -20.84
C LYS A 11 3.78 12.01 -20.14
N THR A 12 3.09 12.99 -20.73
CA THR A 12 1.86 13.52 -20.18
C THR A 12 0.69 12.66 -20.63
N LYS A 13 -0.13 12.22 -19.69
CA LYS A 13 -1.31 11.40 -19.97
C LYS A 13 -2.50 11.97 -19.20
N LEU A 14 -3.70 11.69 -19.68
CA LEU A 14 -4.96 12.07 -19.03
C LEU A 14 -5.62 10.83 -18.45
N MET A 15 -6.16 10.95 -17.25
CA MET A 15 -6.96 9.91 -16.62
C MET A 15 -8.19 10.53 -15.99
N LEU A 16 -9.35 9.92 -16.20
CA LEU A 16 -10.61 10.34 -15.60
C LEU A 16 -11.00 9.36 -14.48
N PHE A 17 -11.14 9.88 -13.29
CA PHE A 17 -11.65 9.12 -12.14
C PHE A 17 -13.16 9.33 -12.02
N THR A 18 -13.93 8.33 -12.38
CA THR A 18 -15.39 8.38 -12.31
C THR A 18 -15.99 6.99 -12.09
N PRO A 19 -17.04 6.87 -11.23
CA PRO A 19 -17.77 5.62 -11.09
C PRO A 19 -18.73 5.36 -12.26
N ARG A 20 -18.89 6.33 -13.19
CA ARG A 20 -19.80 6.22 -14.33
C ARG A 20 -19.03 5.87 -15.60
N SER A 21 -19.64 5.08 -16.47
CA SER A 21 -19.10 4.82 -17.80
C SER A 21 -19.19 6.11 -18.64
N VAL A 22 -18.07 6.61 -19.12
CA VAL A 22 -18.01 7.74 -20.04
C VAL A 22 -17.58 7.22 -21.41
N HIS A 23 -18.45 7.38 -22.43
CA HIS A 23 -18.22 6.83 -23.76
C HIS A 23 -17.46 7.79 -24.69
N ASN A 24 -17.62 9.10 -24.48
CA ASN A 24 -16.98 10.11 -25.33
C ASN A 24 -16.05 10.98 -24.49
N MET A 25 -14.75 10.73 -24.61
CA MET A 25 -13.72 11.57 -24.00
C MET A 25 -13.40 12.73 -24.94
N PRO A 26 -13.32 13.99 -24.46
CA PRO A 26 -12.94 15.13 -25.27
C PRO A 26 -11.50 14.99 -25.75
N ILE A 27 -11.22 15.47 -26.98
CA ILE A 27 -9.84 15.57 -27.48
C ILE A 27 -9.17 16.73 -26.75
N VAL A 28 -8.11 16.43 -26.02
CA VAL A 28 -7.30 17.44 -25.31
C VAL A 28 -5.95 17.56 -26.01
N GLN A 29 -5.56 18.81 -26.33
CA GLN A 29 -4.30 19.11 -27.03
C GLN A 29 -3.46 20.09 -26.22
N TYR A 30 -2.15 19.91 -26.27
CA TYR A 30 -1.17 20.86 -25.77
C TYR A 30 -0.14 21.15 -26.85
N ASN A 31 0.02 22.42 -27.24
CA ASN A 31 0.88 22.85 -28.34
C ASN A 31 0.65 22.07 -29.66
N GLY A 32 -0.61 21.78 -30.02
CA GLY A 32 -0.99 21.03 -31.20
C GLY A 32 -0.80 19.52 -31.15
N VAL A 33 -0.28 18.99 -30.05
CA VAL A 33 -0.12 17.54 -29.82
C VAL A 33 -1.28 17.01 -28.96
N VAL A 34 -1.94 15.94 -29.42
CA VAL A 34 -3.03 15.30 -28.71
C VAL A 34 -2.47 14.54 -27.53
N ILE A 35 -3.05 14.77 -26.32
CA ILE A 35 -2.70 14.04 -25.10
C ILE A 35 -3.61 12.81 -24.99
N GLU A 36 -3.00 11.65 -24.77
CA GLU A 36 -3.68 10.36 -24.71
C GLU A 36 -4.43 10.17 -23.38
N TRP A 37 -5.66 9.65 -23.47
CA TRP A 37 -6.42 9.14 -22.31
C TRP A 37 -5.99 7.72 -21.98
N VAL A 38 -5.68 7.48 -20.69
CA VAL A 38 -5.23 6.16 -20.22
C VAL A 38 -6.10 5.69 -19.06
N LYS A 39 -6.28 4.36 -18.98
CA LYS A 39 -6.99 3.70 -17.86
C LYS A 39 -6.08 3.33 -16.71
N THR A 40 -4.79 3.21 -16.98
CA THR A 40 -3.77 2.92 -15.98
C THR A 40 -2.53 3.76 -16.24
N ILE A 41 -1.89 4.24 -15.19
CA ILE A 41 -0.64 5.00 -15.30
C ILE A 41 0.31 4.62 -14.16
N LYS A 42 1.59 4.57 -14.46
CA LYS A 42 2.63 4.42 -13.43
C LYS A 42 3.13 5.78 -12.98
N TYR A 43 2.91 6.10 -11.71
CA TYR A 43 3.32 7.37 -11.11
C TYR A 43 4.06 7.13 -9.79
N LEU A 44 5.27 7.66 -9.66
CA LEU A 44 6.14 7.50 -8.46
C LEU A 44 6.26 6.04 -7.97
N GLY A 45 6.33 5.10 -8.92
CA GLY A 45 6.48 3.68 -8.62
C GLY A 45 5.19 2.93 -8.32
N ILE A 46 4.03 3.62 -8.32
CA ILE A 46 2.71 3.00 -8.14
C ILE A 46 1.98 2.97 -9.49
N THR A 47 1.32 1.86 -9.79
CA THR A 47 0.37 1.76 -10.89
C THR A 47 -1.02 2.13 -10.40
N ILE A 48 -1.53 3.26 -10.89
CA ILE A 48 -2.84 3.81 -10.56
C ILE A 48 -3.80 3.43 -11.69
N ASP A 49 -4.99 2.96 -11.36
CA ASP A 49 -6.07 2.66 -12.29
C ASP A 49 -7.22 3.68 -12.18
N GLU A 50 -8.00 3.84 -13.23
CA GLU A 50 -9.13 4.80 -13.33
C GLU A 50 -10.18 4.64 -12.21
N ASN A 51 -10.24 3.46 -11.60
CA ASN A 51 -11.17 3.16 -10.50
C ASN A 51 -10.52 3.28 -9.11
N LEU A 52 -9.24 3.66 -9.01
CA LEU A 52 -8.46 3.74 -7.77
C LEU A 52 -8.45 2.45 -6.94
N THR A 53 -8.56 1.30 -7.61
CA THR A 53 -8.56 -0.01 -6.94
C THR A 53 -7.17 -0.47 -6.54
N PHE A 54 -6.12 0.04 -7.20
CA PHE A 54 -4.72 -0.38 -7.07
C PHE A 54 -4.49 -1.88 -7.33
N VAL A 55 -5.49 -2.60 -7.87
CA VAL A 55 -5.37 -4.03 -8.20
C VAL A 55 -4.24 -4.28 -9.20
N PRO A 56 -4.05 -3.49 -10.26
CA PRO A 56 -2.92 -3.65 -11.18
C PRO A 56 -1.58 -3.57 -10.45
N HIS A 57 -1.42 -2.62 -9.51
CA HIS A 57 -0.20 -2.47 -8.70
C HIS A 57 0.02 -3.68 -7.78
N VAL A 58 -1.01 -4.14 -7.07
CA VAL A 58 -0.93 -5.34 -6.21
C VAL A 58 -0.51 -6.56 -7.01
N ASN A 59 -1.00 -6.71 -8.26
CA ASN A 59 -0.58 -7.78 -9.16
C ASN A 59 0.90 -7.66 -9.57
N GLU A 60 1.39 -6.44 -9.85
CA GLU A 60 2.83 -6.19 -10.12
C GLU A 60 3.70 -6.58 -8.92
N VAL A 61 3.32 -6.15 -7.71
CA VAL A 61 4.02 -6.53 -6.47
C VAL A 61 4.00 -8.04 -6.27
N THR A 62 2.86 -8.69 -6.45
CA THR A 62 2.72 -10.15 -6.34
C THR A 62 3.62 -10.88 -7.33
N LYS A 63 3.68 -10.41 -8.58
CA LYS A 63 4.57 -10.96 -9.62
C LYS A 63 6.04 -10.82 -9.22
N LYS A 64 6.46 -9.65 -8.74
CA LYS A 64 7.83 -9.41 -8.28
C LYS A 64 8.20 -10.31 -7.10
N LEU A 65 7.30 -10.47 -6.12
CA LEU A 65 7.51 -11.38 -5.00
C LEU A 65 7.57 -12.85 -5.44
N SER A 66 6.81 -13.24 -6.48
CA SER A 66 6.87 -14.59 -7.06
C SER A 66 8.26 -14.87 -7.65
N GLN A 67 8.83 -13.91 -8.39
CA GLN A 67 10.20 -14.01 -8.93
C GLN A 67 11.23 -14.13 -7.80
N LEU A 68 11.12 -13.25 -6.79
CA LEU A 68 12.01 -13.31 -5.62
C LEU A 68 11.88 -14.64 -4.87
N SER A 69 10.66 -15.20 -4.73
CA SER A 69 10.45 -16.51 -4.12
C SER A 69 11.23 -17.61 -4.83
N GLY A 70 11.29 -17.58 -6.17
CA GLY A 70 12.11 -18.49 -6.97
C GLY A 70 13.61 -18.32 -6.69
N VAL A 71 14.08 -17.06 -6.62
CA VAL A 71 15.47 -16.75 -6.28
C VAL A 71 15.84 -17.31 -4.90
N PHE A 72 15.02 -17.02 -3.87
CA PHE A 72 15.28 -17.52 -2.51
C PHE A 72 15.32 -19.06 -2.47
N TYR A 73 14.42 -19.72 -3.19
CA TYR A 73 14.43 -21.18 -3.28
C TYR A 73 15.73 -21.71 -3.90
N SER A 74 16.26 -21.05 -4.93
CA SER A 74 17.48 -21.48 -5.63
C SER A 74 18.74 -21.27 -4.79
N ILE A 75 18.80 -20.17 -3.99
CA ILE A 75 20.03 -19.81 -3.25
C ILE A 75 20.03 -20.28 -1.78
N LYS A 76 18.94 -20.84 -1.27
CA LYS A 76 18.78 -21.18 0.16
C LYS A 76 19.83 -22.13 0.73
N TYR A 77 20.48 -22.94 -0.11
CA TYR A 77 21.59 -23.84 0.28
C TYR A 77 22.98 -23.27 -0.05
N LEU A 78 23.04 -22.17 -0.79
CA LEU A 78 24.32 -21.61 -1.28
C LEU A 78 24.87 -20.52 -0.36
N VAL A 79 23.99 -19.90 0.44
CA VAL A 79 24.37 -18.76 1.29
C VAL A 79 23.84 -18.93 2.72
N PRO A 80 24.53 -18.36 3.73
CA PRO A 80 24.08 -18.40 5.11
C PRO A 80 22.70 -17.71 5.30
N ARG A 81 21.95 -18.14 6.33
CA ARG A 81 20.66 -17.58 6.69
C ARG A 81 20.71 -16.06 6.93
N THR A 82 21.77 -15.55 7.53
CA THR A 82 21.98 -14.10 7.75
C THR A 82 22.02 -13.33 6.44
N THR A 83 22.67 -13.88 5.42
CA THR A 83 22.69 -13.29 4.06
C THR A 83 21.32 -13.32 3.43
N LEU A 84 20.55 -14.41 3.57
CA LEU A 84 19.17 -14.49 3.09
C LEU A 84 18.29 -13.43 3.76
N LEU A 85 18.44 -13.18 5.06
CA LEU A 85 17.71 -12.12 5.78
C LEU A 85 18.09 -10.73 5.25
N ASN A 86 19.36 -10.46 4.99
CA ASN A 86 19.79 -9.18 4.40
C ASN A 86 19.17 -8.97 3.01
N ILE A 87 19.14 -10.02 2.18
CA ILE A 87 18.46 -9.99 0.87
C ILE A 87 16.96 -9.76 1.03
N PHE A 88 16.33 -10.41 2.03
CA PHE A 88 14.92 -10.22 2.34
C PHE A 88 14.61 -8.74 2.66
N TYR A 89 15.32 -8.12 3.58
CA TYR A 89 15.10 -6.74 3.95
C TYR A 89 15.37 -5.77 2.79
N SER A 90 16.40 -6.03 1.99
CA SER A 90 16.75 -5.15 0.86
C SER A 90 15.75 -5.24 -0.29
N LEU A 91 15.34 -6.44 -0.70
CA LEU A 91 14.53 -6.63 -1.91
C LEU A 91 13.06 -6.88 -1.62
N VAL A 92 12.74 -7.75 -0.66
CA VAL A 92 11.35 -8.14 -0.38
C VAL A 92 10.67 -7.08 0.46
N TYR A 93 11.24 -6.76 1.61
CA TYR A 93 10.69 -5.75 2.52
C TYR A 93 10.63 -4.38 1.85
N GLY A 94 11.70 -3.96 1.15
CA GLY A 94 11.71 -2.71 0.39
C GLY A 94 10.60 -2.62 -0.66
N THR A 95 10.30 -3.75 -1.36
CA THR A 95 9.19 -3.82 -2.32
C THR A 95 7.84 -3.67 -1.64
N LEU A 96 7.65 -4.25 -0.45
CA LEU A 96 6.40 -4.20 0.29
C LEU A 96 6.11 -2.81 0.85
N ILE A 97 7.11 -2.16 1.44
CA ILE A 97 6.91 -0.87 2.12
C ILE A 97 6.78 0.31 1.16
N GLN A 98 7.17 0.14 -0.11
CA GLN A 98 7.08 1.20 -1.11
C GLN A 98 5.63 1.66 -1.27
N ASN A 99 5.32 2.83 -0.72
CA ASN A 99 3.99 3.45 -0.76
C ASN A 99 2.85 2.56 -0.21
N ILE A 100 3.16 1.65 0.72
CA ILE A 100 2.21 0.68 1.28
C ILE A 100 0.96 1.34 1.87
N ILE A 101 1.05 2.56 2.39
CA ILE A 101 -0.08 3.32 2.92
C ILE A 101 -1.17 3.62 1.89
N ILE A 102 -0.82 3.65 0.59
CA ILE A 102 -1.74 3.96 -0.51
C ILE A 102 -2.48 2.69 -0.97
N TRP A 103 -1.75 1.60 -1.20
CA TRP A 103 -2.30 0.38 -1.80
C TRP A 103 -2.48 -0.77 -0.80
N GLY A 104 -1.85 -0.68 0.38
CA GLY A 104 -1.78 -1.78 1.36
C GLY A 104 -3.10 -2.14 2.03
N GLY A 105 -4.08 -1.23 2.03
CA GLY A 105 -5.44 -1.47 2.54
C GLY A 105 -6.35 -2.23 1.57
N ASN A 106 -5.82 -2.77 0.49
CA ASN A 106 -6.60 -3.50 -0.51
C ASN A 106 -7.29 -4.74 0.08
N SER A 107 -8.32 -5.24 -0.61
CA SER A 107 -9.12 -6.37 -0.13
C SER A 107 -8.27 -7.65 0.04
N GLU A 108 -8.67 -8.52 0.99
CA GLU A 108 -8.01 -9.80 1.27
C GLU A 108 -7.82 -10.65 0.01
N VAL A 109 -8.79 -10.63 -0.90
CA VAL A 109 -8.74 -11.41 -2.16
C VAL A 109 -7.48 -11.05 -2.97
N HIS A 110 -7.15 -9.76 -3.05
CA HIS A 110 -5.99 -9.28 -3.81
C HIS A 110 -4.67 -9.44 -3.02
N ILE A 111 -4.69 -9.18 -1.71
CA ILE A 111 -3.51 -9.27 -0.83
C ILE A 111 -3.06 -10.72 -0.57
N ARG A 112 -3.98 -11.69 -0.66
CA ARG A 112 -3.67 -13.12 -0.46
C ARG A 112 -2.46 -13.60 -1.28
N GLY A 113 -2.36 -13.14 -2.53
CA GLY A 113 -1.22 -13.47 -3.41
C GLY A 113 0.13 -13.06 -2.81
N ILE A 114 0.21 -11.83 -2.27
CA ILE A 114 1.39 -11.30 -1.60
C ILE A 114 1.75 -12.16 -0.39
N ARG A 115 0.77 -12.43 0.50
CA ARG A 115 0.99 -13.23 1.72
C ARG A 115 1.52 -14.62 1.44
N VAL A 116 0.96 -15.30 0.43
CA VAL A 116 1.42 -16.64 0.03
C VAL A 116 2.88 -16.59 -0.42
N ARG A 117 3.28 -15.58 -1.21
CA ARG A 117 4.67 -15.45 -1.69
C ARG A 117 5.63 -15.13 -0.55
N LEU A 118 5.22 -14.27 0.39
CA LEU A 118 6.00 -14.00 1.62
C LEU A 118 6.24 -15.27 2.41
N ASN A 119 5.19 -16.04 2.69
CA ASN A 119 5.32 -17.31 3.43
C ASN A 119 6.29 -18.27 2.73
N ASN A 120 6.27 -18.34 1.39
CA ASN A 120 7.21 -19.20 0.64
C ASN A 120 8.66 -18.71 0.75
N ILE A 121 8.88 -17.39 0.71
CA ILE A 121 10.21 -16.80 0.89
C ILE A 121 10.73 -17.11 2.30
N LEU A 122 9.90 -16.89 3.34
CA LEU A 122 10.30 -17.14 4.73
C LEU A 122 10.59 -18.62 4.98
N ARG A 123 9.78 -19.54 4.39
CA ARG A 123 10.09 -20.99 4.44
C ARG A 123 11.41 -21.33 3.77
N SER A 124 11.73 -20.66 2.67
CA SER A 124 13.04 -20.84 2.02
C SER A 124 14.19 -20.37 2.91
N ILE A 125 14.03 -19.24 3.62
CA ILE A 125 15.04 -18.73 4.58
C ILE A 125 15.21 -19.70 5.76
N MET A 126 14.13 -20.28 6.26
CA MET A 126 14.14 -21.25 7.37
C MET A 126 14.52 -22.66 6.90
N ASN A 127 14.51 -22.91 5.60
CA ASN A 127 14.70 -24.24 4.99
C ASN A 127 13.69 -25.28 5.52
N VAL A 128 12.42 -24.89 5.69
CA VAL A 128 11.32 -25.74 6.12
C VAL A 128 10.31 -25.95 4.99
N LYS A 129 9.58 -27.08 5.03
CA LYS A 129 8.52 -27.38 4.05
C LYS A 129 7.17 -26.80 4.50
N VAL A 130 6.22 -26.82 3.60
CA VAL A 130 4.83 -26.48 3.92
C VAL A 130 4.28 -27.55 4.88
N GLY A 131 3.78 -27.14 6.03
CA GLY A 131 3.25 -28.02 7.07
C GLY A 131 4.22 -28.31 8.24
N ASP A 132 5.54 -28.09 8.05
CA ASP A 132 6.52 -28.32 9.13
C ASP A 132 6.39 -27.30 10.27
N LEU A 133 5.99 -26.08 9.94
CA LEU A 133 5.87 -24.97 10.89
C LEU A 133 4.58 -24.18 10.63
N ASP A 134 3.89 -23.78 11.69
CA ASP A 134 2.76 -22.86 11.56
C ASP A 134 3.23 -21.49 11.05
N THR A 135 2.31 -20.78 10.40
CA THR A 135 2.64 -19.47 9.81
C THR A 135 3.05 -18.46 10.87
N ASN A 136 2.41 -18.48 12.06
CA ASN A 136 2.76 -17.58 13.16
C ASN A 136 4.18 -17.83 13.67
N ASP A 137 4.52 -19.11 13.88
CA ASP A 137 5.84 -19.52 14.36
C ASP A 137 6.94 -19.18 13.37
N LEU A 138 6.64 -19.28 12.06
CA LEU A 138 7.57 -18.89 10.98
C LEU A 138 7.96 -17.40 11.08
N TYR A 139 6.99 -16.52 11.29
CA TYR A 139 7.23 -15.08 11.42
C TYR A 139 7.93 -14.74 12.75
N ASN A 140 7.52 -15.37 13.85
CA ASN A 140 8.12 -15.18 15.17
C ASN A 140 9.58 -15.65 15.20
N ALA A 141 9.88 -16.82 14.61
CA ALA A 141 11.25 -17.37 14.57
C ALA A 141 12.24 -16.51 13.77
N LEU A 142 11.74 -15.66 12.88
CA LEU A 142 12.54 -14.75 12.07
C LEU A 142 12.50 -13.30 12.58
N ASP A 143 11.68 -13.01 13.60
CA ASP A 143 11.39 -11.65 14.08
C ASP A 143 10.95 -10.71 12.94
N ILE A 144 10.05 -11.19 12.10
CA ILE A 144 9.52 -10.47 10.94
C ILE A 144 8.04 -10.19 11.15
N LEU A 145 7.63 -8.96 10.89
CA LEU A 145 6.22 -8.56 10.94
C LEU A 145 5.43 -9.18 9.79
N LYS A 146 4.19 -9.58 10.05
CA LYS A 146 3.26 -10.00 9.02
C LYS A 146 2.83 -8.81 8.15
N TYR A 147 2.33 -9.10 6.96
CA TYR A 147 1.90 -8.07 6.01
C TYR A 147 0.98 -7.00 6.64
N TYR A 148 -0.05 -7.41 7.36
CA TYR A 148 -0.98 -6.46 7.99
C TYR A 148 -0.36 -5.64 9.10
N ASP A 149 0.58 -6.22 9.86
CA ASP A 149 1.29 -5.52 10.92
C ASP A 149 2.26 -4.48 10.33
N ILE A 150 2.91 -4.81 9.19
CA ILE A 150 3.69 -3.84 8.42
C ILE A 150 2.80 -2.68 7.96
N TYR A 151 1.65 -2.98 7.37
CA TYR A 151 0.71 -1.95 6.92
C TYR A 151 0.24 -1.06 8.08
N LYS A 152 -0.19 -1.65 9.21
CA LYS A 152 -0.59 -0.93 10.42
C LYS A 152 0.54 -0.06 10.97
N LEU A 153 1.76 -0.57 11.01
CA LEU A 153 2.93 0.20 11.46
C LEU A 153 3.13 1.47 10.61
N PHE A 154 2.98 1.37 9.28
CA PHE A 154 3.13 2.53 8.40
C PHE A 154 1.99 3.52 8.55
N LEU A 155 0.75 3.07 8.78
CA LEU A 155 -0.38 3.94 9.11
C LEU A 155 -0.15 4.68 10.43
N LEU A 156 0.30 3.99 11.48
CA LEU A 156 0.62 4.62 12.77
C LEU A 156 1.76 5.63 12.65
N LYS A 157 2.79 5.33 11.86
CA LYS A 157 3.86 6.31 11.57
C LYS A 157 3.32 7.55 10.87
N LEU A 158 2.39 7.39 9.92
CA LEU A 158 1.73 8.53 9.26
C LEU A 158 0.92 9.36 10.26
N VAL A 159 0.11 8.71 11.09
CA VAL A 159 -0.69 9.39 12.14
C VAL A 159 0.23 10.14 13.10
N HIS A 160 1.27 9.49 13.61
CA HIS A 160 2.26 10.14 14.49
C HIS A 160 2.92 11.34 13.82
N PHE A 161 3.34 11.21 12.56
CA PHE A 161 3.93 12.32 11.79
C PHE A 161 2.95 13.49 11.67
N CYS A 162 1.69 13.22 11.32
CA CYS A 162 0.66 14.26 11.19
C CYS A 162 0.34 14.94 12.52
N LEU A 163 0.28 14.19 13.61
CA LEU A 163 -0.04 14.76 14.93
C LEU A 163 1.07 15.62 15.52
N TYR A 164 2.32 15.18 15.40
CA TYR A 164 3.44 15.79 16.14
C TYR A 164 4.38 16.63 15.28
N GLN A 165 4.51 16.34 13.99
CA GLN A 165 5.43 17.04 13.09
C GLN A 165 4.73 17.96 12.10
N ARG A 166 3.52 17.63 11.68
CA ARG A 166 2.73 18.40 10.69
C ARG A 166 1.26 18.46 11.10
N PRO A 167 0.94 19.15 12.22
CA PRO A 167 -0.44 19.30 12.68
C PRO A 167 -1.32 20.06 11.69
N ASP A 168 -0.75 20.94 10.86
CA ASP A 168 -1.42 21.60 9.74
C ASP A 168 -2.03 20.60 8.75
N VAL A 169 -1.24 19.60 8.33
CA VAL A 169 -1.70 18.52 7.42
C VAL A 169 -2.76 17.65 8.12
N PHE A 170 -2.58 17.38 9.42
CA PHE A 170 -3.55 16.61 10.19
C PHE A 170 -4.91 17.31 10.24
N GLN A 171 -4.94 18.60 10.56
CA GLN A 171 -6.16 19.39 10.61
C GLN A 171 -6.87 19.44 9.26
N GLU A 172 -6.13 19.59 8.17
CA GLU A 172 -6.70 19.69 6.82
C GLU A 172 -7.28 18.36 6.32
N HIS A 173 -6.57 17.24 6.53
CA HIS A 173 -6.93 15.95 5.92
C HIS A 173 -7.58 14.97 6.90
N PHE A 174 -7.35 15.12 8.20
CA PHE A 174 -7.83 14.22 9.26
C PHE A 174 -8.75 14.90 10.28
N PHE A 175 -9.22 16.12 10.00
CA PHE A 175 -10.11 16.86 10.91
C PHE A 175 -11.36 16.06 11.33
N HIS A 176 -11.81 15.13 10.48
CA HIS A 176 -12.94 14.24 10.79
C HIS A 176 -12.62 13.20 11.87
N LEU A 177 -11.36 13.09 12.29
CA LEU A 177 -10.90 12.16 13.32
C LEU A 177 -11.05 12.71 14.75
N MET A 178 -11.47 13.97 14.93
CA MET A 178 -11.66 14.54 16.26
C MET A 178 -12.78 13.84 17.01
N PRO A 179 -12.61 13.61 18.33
CA PRO A 179 -13.69 13.10 19.18
C PRO A 179 -14.95 13.96 19.01
N ASN A 180 -16.09 13.31 19.01
CA ASN A 180 -17.36 14.03 18.88
C ASN A 180 -17.66 14.75 20.20
N ASP A 181 -17.30 16.04 20.32
CA ASP A 181 -17.50 16.84 21.52
C ASP A 181 -18.98 16.96 21.96
N ARG A 182 -19.94 16.60 21.10
CA ARG A 182 -21.37 16.66 21.41
C ARG A 182 -21.87 15.56 22.37
N TYR A 183 -21.18 14.42 22.42
CA TYR A 183 -21.52 13.32 23.34
C TYR A 183 -20.22 12.64 23.80
N PRO A 184 -19.71 12.97 25.00
CA PRO A 184 -18.59 12.26 25.59
C PRO A 184 -19.06 10.82 25.88
N THR A 185 -18.81 9.92 24.95
CA THR A 185 -18.96 8.49 25.19
C THR A 185 -17.81 8.03 26.07
N ARG A 186 -18.03 7.03 26.91
CA ARG A 186 -17.01 6.47 27.82
C ARG A 186 -15.75 5.93 27.10
N ASN A 187 -15.82 5.82 25.78
CA ASN A 187 -14.70 5.44 24.91
C ASN A 187 -14.38 6.65 24.03
N ASN A 188 -13.19 7.20 24.13
CA ASN A 188 -12.64 8.27 23.28
C ASN A 188 -12.40 7.81 21.82
N LYS A 189 -13.25 6.95 21.28
CA LYS A 189 -13.07 6.42 19.92
C LYS A 189 -13.28 7.49 18.88
N ILE A 190 -12.36 7.54 17.94
CA ILE A 190 -12.45 8.40 16.77
C ILE A 190 -13.59 7.94 15.88
N LYS A 191 -14.44 8.89 15.43
CA LYS A 191 -15.54 8.58 14.53
C LYS A 191 -15.02 8.10 13.18
N LEU A 192 -15.36 6.88 12.79
CA LEU A 192 -15.03 6.39 11.45
C LEU A 192 -15.77 7.18 10.38
N PRO A 193 -15.12 7.53 9.25
CA PRO A 193 -15.78 8.14 8.11
C PRO A 193 -16.95 7.28 7.63
N GLN A 194 -18.07 7.93 7.23
CA GLN A 194 -19.18 7.20 6.64
C GLN A 194 -18.79 6.67 5.27
N ILE A 195 -18.94 5.36 5.09
CA ILE A 195 -18.58 4.66 3.86
C ILE A 195 -19.82 4.52 3.00
N ARG A 196 -19.77 5.03 1.77
CA ARG A 196 -20.80 4.84 0.75
C ARG A 196 -20.41 3.78 -0.28
N LEU A 197 -19.12 3.68 -0.58
CA LEU A 197 -18.56 2.74 -1.56
C LEU A 197 -17.51 1.83 -0.92
N ASN A 198 -17.42 0.59 -1.38
CA ASN A 198 -16.43 -0.37 -0.85
C ASN A 198 -14.97 0.10 -1.02
N ILE A 199 -14.69 0.92 -2.04
CA ILE A 199 -13.37 1.49 -2.27
C ILE A 199 -12.94 2.46 -1.16
N GLU A 200 -13.89 3.15 -0.53
CA GLU A 200 -13.61 4.07 0.58
C GLU A 200 -13.06 3.33 1.82
N LYS A 201 -13.39 2.02 1.98
CA LYS A 201 -12.80 1.15 3.01
C LYS A 201 -11.30 0.96 2.84
N GLN A 202 -10.79 1.16 1.63
CA GLN A 202 -9.36 1.04 1.31
C GLN A 202 -8.63 2.38 1.50
N SER A 203 -9.36 3.48 1.71
CA SER A 203 -8.76 4.79 1.89
C SER A 203 -7.88 4.84 3.12
N THR A 204 -6.77 5.59 3.01
CA THR A 204 -5.82 5.81 4.10
C THR A 204 -6.51 6.40 5.32
N ASN A 205 -7.41 7.38 5.13
CA ASN A 205 -8.15 8.04 6.22
C ASN A 205 -8.99 7.04 7.02
N PHE A 206 -9.76 6.20 6.34
CA PHE A 206 -10.58 5.18 7.03
C PHE A 206 -9.70 4.20 7.82
N ASN A 207 -8.62 3.72 7.21
CA ASN A 207 -7.74 2.76 7.84
C ASN A 207 -6.93 3.37 8.99
N CYS A 208 -6.53 4.65 8.92
CA CYS A 208 -5.92 5.36 10.04
C CYS A 208 -6.86 5.43 11.25
N CYS A 209 -8.13 5.83 11.06
CA CYS A 209 -9.11 5.88 12.12
C CYS A 209 -9.34 4.50 12.77
N LYS A 210 -9.44 3.46 11.93
CA LYS A 210 -9.63 2.09 12.38
C LYS A 210 -8.47 1.62 13.24
N VAL A 211 -7.23 1.85 12.79
CA VAL A 211 -6.03 1.43 13.50
C VAL A 211 -5.88 2.17 14.83
N ILE A 212 -6.13 3.48 14.88
CA ILE A 212 -6.10 4.23 16.15
C ILE A 212 -7.08 3.64 17.15
N ASN A 213 -8.33 3.38 16.74
CA ASN A 213 -9.35 2.81 17.61
C ASN A 213 -9.03 1.38 18.09
N GLU A 214 -8.19 0.63 17.37
CA GLU A 214 -7.71 -0.69 17.78
C GLU A 214 -6.64 -0.61 18.87
N PHE A 215 -5.87 0.48 18.94
CA PHE A 215 -4.81 0.66 19.94
C PHE A 215 -5.30 1.29 21.26
N GLU A 216 -6.45 1.95 21.27
CA GLU A 216 -7.05 2.53 22.48
C GLU A 216 -7.87 1.53 23.31
N ASN A 217 -7.93 0.25 22.92
CA ASN A 217 -8.53 -0.85 23.67
C ASN A 217 -7.45 -1.75 24.29
#